data_b554f1e5ac0ede0c1300f92294c14d8d
#
_entry.id   b554f1e5ac0ede0c1300f92294c14d8d
#
_cell.length_a   1.000
_cell.length_b   1.000
_cell.length_c   1.000
_cell.angle_alpha   90.00
_cell.angle_beta   90.00
_cell.angle_gamma   90.00
#
_symmetry.space_group_name_H-M   'P 1'
#
loop_
_entity.id
_entity.type
_entity.pdbx_description
1 polymer ?
#
loop_
_entity_poly.entity_id
_entity_poly.type
_entity_poly.pdbx_seq_one_letter_code
_entity_poly.pdbx_strand_id
1 'polypeptide(L)'
;MRRFTRRDALATAAGATTAAALAGHATAQPSGSGGAGRQTANGRLYEIRSGRQRAVIAGVSATLLSWQVDGVEMLLTHPADEVGEGFQGKTILPWPNRIDHGRYTFGGEELQVAINEPKRDAALHGLMSFVEWQPVRHRADGVVLEYLLPPDYGYPFRLAFRIEYAVDDSGVRSTLSAKNVGDGAAPFGTANHTYLAAGGDRIDDIVFELPADTYYVVNDRLIPTGTAPVEGIEYDYRSPRRIGPTEMDTAFTRLRRGSDGNAVVRFARPDGVTAELWVDRTHGYLQVYTDDSPSTDRPARAGITVEPMTCAPNAFVTGDGLITLRPGETHCGTWGYRIFS
;
A
#
# COMPACT_ATOMS: atom_id res chain seq x y z
N MET A 1 -2.22 22.16 49.10
CA MET A 1 -2.06 23.13 48.02
C MET A 1 -0.81 23.95 48.25
N ARG A 2 0.28 23.66 47.55
CA ARG A 2 1.45 24.53 47.40
C ARG A 2 1.91 24.49 45.96
N ARG A 3 1.91 25.65 45.32
CA ARG A 3 2.39 25.88 43.96
C ARG A 3 3.92 25.81 43.96
N PHE A 4 4.51 25.02 43.03
CA PHE A 4 5.94 25.10 42.73
C PHE A 4 6.14 26.05 41.55
N THR A 5 6.90 27.11 41.79
CA THR A 5 7.38 28.06 40.79
C THR A 5 8.78 27.65 40.32
N ARG A 6 8.99 27.72 38.99
CA ARG A 6 10.31 27.58 38.40
C ARG A 6 11.18 28.78 38.77
N ARG A 7 12.28 28.54 39.49
CA ARG A 7 13.56 29.29 39.52
C ARG A 7 14.43 28.70 40.60
N ASP A 8 15.68 28.48 40.24
CA ASP A 8 16.86 28.16 41.05
C ASP A 8 17.45 26.76 40.77
N ALA A 9 18.49 26.79 39.96
CA ALA A 9 19.77 26.14 40.21
C ALA A 9 20.69 26.26 39.01
N LEU A 10 21.45 27.36 38.96
CA LEU A 10 22.76 27.44 38.33
C LEU A 10 23.79 27.27 39.44
N ALA A 11 24.52 26.16 39.46
CA ALA A 11 25.76 26.02 40.20
C ALA A 11 26.79 25.30 39.35
N THR A 12 27.80 26.03 39.01
CA THR A 12 29.06 25.65 38.34
C THR A 12 29.84 24.64 39.16
N ALA A 13 30.32 23.56 38.52
CA ALA A 13 31.47 22.79 38.98
C ALA A 13 32.37 22.45 37.81
N ALA A 14 33.56 23.03 37.80
CA ALA A 14 34.66 22.68 36.94
C ALA A 14 35.36 21.44 37.49
N GLY A 15 35.50 20.43 36.67
CA GLY A 15 36.23 19.19 36.99
C GLY A 15 37.03 18.72 35.76
N ALA A 16 38.33 18.52 35.94
CA ALA A 16 39.35 18.24 34.97
C ALA A 16 39.11 16.92 34.24
N THR A 17 39.25 16.95 32.92
CA THR A 17 39.23 15.79 32.00
C THR A 17 40.62 15.19 31.83
N THR A 18 40.77 13.92 32.19
CA THR A 18 41.85 13.05 31.70
C THR A 18 41.36 12.35 30.41
N ALA A 19 42.00 12.63 29.31
CA ALA A 19 41.77 11.99 28.04
C ALA A 19 42.41 10.60 28.03
N ALA A 20 41.61 9.53 27.96
CA ALA A 20 42.05 8.19 27.60
C ALA A 20 41.84 7.97 26.10
N ALA A 21 42.93 7.79 25.35
CA ALA A 21 42.91 7.45 23.94
C ALA A 21 42.42 6.00 23.76
N LEU A 22 41.22 5.85 23.19
CA LEU A 22 40.73 4.57 22.68
C LEU A 22 41.20 4.41 21.23
N ALA A 23 42.07 3.44 21.00
CA ALA A 23 42.48 3.02 19.68
C ALA A 23 41.28 2.51 18.87
N GLY A 24 40.93 3.22 17.81
CA GLY A 24 39.86 2.86 16.91
C GLY A 24 40.20 1.61 16.09
N HIS A 25 39.40 0.58 16.20
CA HIS A 25 39.34 -0.47 15.20
C HIS A 25 38.56 0.08 14.00
N ALA A 26 39.27 0.35 12.92
CA ALA A 26 38.65 0.65 11.63
C ALA A 26 37.97 -0.61 11.10
N THR A 27 36.65 -0.66 11.22
CA THR A 27 35.84 -1.59 10.44
C THR A 27 35.80 -1.08 9.01
N ALA A 28 36.34 -1.85 8.08
CA ALA A 28 36.26 -1.58 6.66
C ALA A 28 34.78 -1.52 6.23
N GLN A 29 34.33 -0.34 5.81
CA GLN A 29 33.05 -0.21 5.09
C GLN A 29 33.20 -0.87 3.71
N PRO A 30 32.22 -1.69 3.28
CA PRO A 30 32.22 -2.17 1.91
C PRO A 30 31.99 -0.98 0.98
N SER A 31 32.98 -0.71 0.11
CA SER A 31 32.89 0.26 -0.97
C SER A 31 31.97 -0.26 -2.07
N GLY A 32 30.67 -0.10 -1.89
CA GLY A 32 29.65 -0.22 -2.93
C GLY A 32 29.39 1.16 -3.50
N SER A 33 29.90 1.46 -4.69
CA SER A 33 29.57 2.64 -5.46
C SER A 33 28.16 2.52 -6.08
N GLY A 34 27.13 2.49 -5.24
CA GLY A 34 25.76 2.78 -5.63
C GLY A 34 25.52 4.25 -5.39
N GLY A 35 25.25 5.03 -6.44
CA GLY A 35 24.95 6.46 -6.34
C GLY A 35 23.95 6.70 -5.23
N ALA A 36 24.30 7.57 -4.26
CA ALA A 36 23.41 7.97 -3.18
C ALA A 36 22.19 8.65 -3.81
N GLY A 37 21.08 7.92 -3.93
CA GLY A 37 19.81 8.50 -4.40
C GLY A 37 19.41 9.67 -3.51
N ARG A 38 18.76 10.67 -4.11
CA ARG A 38 18.25 11.84 -3.37
C ARG A 38 17.29 11.36 -2.28
N GLN A 39 17.51 11.80 -1.04
CA GLN A 39 16.56 11.60 0.07
C GLN A 39 15.42 12.61 -0.07
N THR A 40 14.17 12.12 0.00
CA THR A 40 12.96 12.91 -0.19
C THR A 40 11.97 12.67 0.97
N ALA A 41 10.80 13.33 0.97
CA ALA A 41 9.72 13.04 1.92
C ALA A 41 9.22 11.59 1.81
N ASN A 42 9.39 10.94 0.65
CA ASN A 42 9.08 9.54 0.40
C ASN A 42 10.28 8.60 0.56
N GLY A 43 11.34 9.04 1.24
CA GLY A 43 12.57 8.30 1.44
C GLY A 43 13.46 8.29 0.21
N ARG A 44 14.31 7.26 0.08
CA ARG A 44 15.15 7.05 -1.09
C ARG A 44 14.32 6.62 -2.28
N LEU A 45 14.65 7.15 -3.46
CA LEU A 45 14.00 6.79 -4.72
C LEU A 45 14.82 5.76 -5.49
N TYR A 46 14.13 4.78 -6.06
CA TYR A 46 14.70 3.72 -6.90
C TYR A 46 14.04 3.76 -8.27
N GLU A 47 14.80 4.14 -9.27
CA GLU A 47 14.35 4.13 -10.65
C GLU A 47 14.69 2.80 -11.31
N ILE A 48 13.70 2.21 -12.02
CA ILE A 48 13.85 0.98 -12.80
C ILE A 48 13.29 1.21 -14.21
N ARG A 49 13.91 0.59 -15.23
CA ARG A 49 13.57 0.79 -16.65
C ARG A 49 13.72 -0.48 -17.45
N SER A 50 12.85 -0.68 -18.43
CA SER A 50 12.97 -1.70 -19.49
C SER A 50 12.26 -1.19 -20.74
N GLY A 51 12.97 -1.10 -21.87
CA GLY A 51 12.40 -0.59 -23.11
C GLY A 51 11.73 0.78 -22.94
N ARG A 52 10.43 0.84 -23.22
CA ARG A 52 9.58 2.04 -23.09
C ARG A 52 9.06 2.28 -21.67
N GLN A 53 9.28 1.34 -20.75
CA GLN A 53 8.77 1.37 -19.39
C GLN A 53 9.78 2.04 -18.43
N ARG A 54 9.28 2.91 -17.58
CA ARG A 54 10.04 3.50 -16.47
C ARG A 54 9.16 3.54 -15.24
N ALA A 55 9.68 3.06 -14.11
CA ALA A 55 9.00 3.21 -12.82
C ALA A 55 9.93 3.81 -11.77
N VAL A 56 9.35 4.54 -10.81
CA VAL A 56 10.04 5.06 -9.63
C VAL A 56 9.38 4.47 -8.41
N ILE A 57 10.16 3.77 -7.62
CA ILE A 57 9.73 3.19 -6.34
C ILE A 57 10.36 4.04 -5.23
N ALA A 58 9.54 4.47 -4.27
CA ALA A 58 10.01 5.19 -3.10
C ALA A 58 10.21 4.25 -1.91
N GLY A 59 11.20 4.54 -1.07
CA GLY A 59 11.54 3.73 0.10
C GLY A 59 10.43 3.70 1.15
N VAL A 60 9.77 4.84 1.40
CA VAL A 60 8.65 4.90 2.33
C VAL A 60 7.49 4.06 1.80
N SER A 61 7.03 3.10 2.61
CA SER A 61 5.95 2.17 2.28
C SER A 61 6.18 1.34 1.00
N ALA A 62 7.42 1.27 0.49
CA ALA A 62 7.73 0.68 -0.81
C ALA A 62 6.76 1.17 -1.91
N THR A 63 6.52 2.48 -1.97
CA THR A 63 5.49 3.11 -2.80
C THR A 63 5.84 3.02 -4.28
N LEU A 64 4.92 2.55 -5.13
CA LEU A 64 4.99 2.76 -6.57
C LEU A 64 4.61 4.23 -6.86
N LEU A 65 5.62 5.10 -6.90
CA LEU A 65 5.43 6.56 -6.96
C LEU A 65 5.14 7.04 -8.38
N SER A 66 5.74 6.42 -9.39
CA SER A 66 5.56 6.79 -10.80
C SER A 66 5.70 5.56 -11.68
N TRP A 67 4.89 5.49 -12.74
CA TRP A 67 5.02 4.54 -13.82
C TRP A 67 4.74 5.23 -15.15
N GLN A 68 5.75 5.31 -15.99
CA GLN A 68 5.70 5.97 -17.29
C GLN A 68 5.90 4.97 -18.41
N VAL A 69 5.16 5.19 -19.48
CA VAL A 69 5.29 4.45 -20.74
C VAL A 69 5.52 5.45 -21.87
N ASP A 70 6.63 5.34 -22.57
CA ASP A 70 7.08 6.34 -23.57
C ASP A 70 7.12 7.78 -23.02
N GLY A 71 7.42 7.93 -21.72
CA GLY A 71 7.46 9.22 -21.03
C GLY A 71 6.10 9.77 -20.57
N VAL A 72 4.98 9.07 -20.86
CA VAL A 72 3.63 9.45 -20.40
C VAL A 72 3.37 8.81 -19.04
N GLU A 73 2.97 9.60 -18.05
CA GLU A 73 2.63 9.12 -16.71
C GLU A 73 1.30 8.37 -16.71
N MET A 74 1.31 7.14 -16.19
CA MET A 74 0.13 6.28 -16.09
C MET A 74 -0.58 6.40 -14.74
N LEU A 75 0.11 6.91 -13.73
CA LEU A 75 -0.41 7.02 -12.37
C LEU A 75 -0.85 8.45 -12.04
N LEU A 76 -1.84 8.57 -11.15
CA LEU A 76 -2.06 9.80 -10.42
C LEU A 76 -1.04 9.83 -9.28
N THR A 77 -0.03 10.66 -9.42
CA THR A 77 1.13 10.74 -8.53
C THR A 77 1.26 12.13 -7.89
N HIS A 78 2.20 12.28 -6.96
CA HIS A 78 2.56 13.53 -6.29
C HIS A 78 4.07 13.74 -6.33
N PRO A 79 4.56 14.97 -6.08
CA PRO A 79 5.99 15.24 -6.00
C PRO A 79 6.68 14.39 -4.93
N ALA A 80 7.87 13.88 -5.21
CA ALA A 80 8.60 13.02 -4.27
C ALA A 80 8.95 13.72 -2.94
N ASP A 81 9.07 15.06 -2.94
CA ASP A 81 9.37 15.86 -1.75
C ASP A 81 8.13 16.19 -0.91
N GLU A 82 6.94 15.74 -1.31
CA GLU A 82 5.68 15.92 -0.61
C GLU A 82 5.16 14.58 -0.10
N VAL A 83 4.46 14.60 1.04
CA VAL A 83 3.69 13.46 1.51
C VAL A 83 2.35 13.48 0.79
N GLY A 84 2.16 12.59 -0.20
CA GLY A 84 0.92 12.52 -0.96
C GLY A 84 -0.29 12.19 -0.07
N GLU A 85 -1.44 12.71 -0.44
CA GLU A 85 -2.72 12.41 0.22
C GLU A 85 -3.32 11.10 -0.34
N GLY A 86 -4.20 10.44 0.44
CA GLY A 86 -4.94 9.26 -0.02
C GLY A 86 -4.09 8.01 -0.24
N PHE A 87 -2.95 7.89 0.45
CA PHE A 87 -2.09 6.70 0.38
C PHE A 87 -1.58 6.32 -1.02
N GLN A 88 -1.48 7.29 -1.94
CA GLN A 88 -1.09 7.07 -3.35
C GLN A 88 0.13 6.16 -3.50
N GLY A 89 -0.05 5.05 -4.22
CA GLY A 89 0.97 4.06 -4.55
C GLY A 89 1.51 3.20 -3.41
N LYS A 90 1.03 3.41 -2.17
CA LYS A 90 1.57 2.75 -0.97
C LYS A 90 1.26 1.26 -0.93
N THR A 91 2.21 0.49 -0.40
CA THR A 91 2.01 -0.91 -0.01
C THR A 91 1.44 -0.96 1.40
N ILE A 92 0.26 -1.52 1.53
CA ILE A 92 -0.54 -1.55 2.75
C ILE A 92 -0.37 -2.89 3.46
N LEU A 93 0.09 -2.87 4.70
CA LEU A 93 0.19 -4.05 5.60
C LEU A 93 0.34 -3.62 7.07
N PRO A 94 0.08 -4.51 8.05
CA PRO A 94 -0.33 -5.91 7.92
C PRO A 94 -1.84 -6.13 7.76
N TRP A 95 -2.64 -5.07 7.55
CA TRP A 95 -4.05 -5.16 7.15
C TRP A 95 -4.40 -4.08 6.13
N PRO A 96 -5.19 -4.42 5.10
CA PRO A 96 -5.79 -3.44 4.21
C PRO A 96 -7.05 -2.85 4.82
N ASN A 97 -7.46 -1.68 4.34
CA ASN A 97 -8.71 -1.02 4.72
C ASN A 97 -8.83 -0.87 6.25
N ARG A 98 -10.03 -1.02 6.83
CA ARG A 98 -10.35 -0.67 8.22
C ARG A 98 -10.37 -1.87 9.15
N ILE A 99 -9.99 -1.64 10.43
CA ILE A 99 -10.36 -2.46 11.58
C ILE A 99 -11.32 -1.61 12.42
N ASP A 100 -12.54 -2.10 12.60
CA ASP A 100 -13.59 -1.42 13.35
C ASP A 100 -13.17 -1.16 14.79
N HIS A 101 -13.29 0.11 15.26
CA HIS A 101 -12.80 0.57 16.57
C HIS A 101 -11.31 0.28 16.82
N GLY A 102 -10.54 -0.13 15.81
CA GLY A 102 -9.18 -0.62 15.95
C GLY A 102 -9.05 -1.87 16.82
N ARG A 103 -10.15 -2.57 17.10
CA ARG A 103 -10.19 -3.74 18.00
C ARG A 103 -10.41 -5.02 17.25
N TYR A 104 -9.71 -6.07 17.65
CA TYR A 104 -9.87 -7.41 17.11
C TYR A 104 -9.46 -8.46 18.14
N THR A 105 -9.92 -9.71 17.93
CA THR A 105 -9.52 -10.85 18.77
C THR A 105 -8.70 -11.80 17.94
N PHE A 106 -7.51 -12.16 18.43
CA PHE A 106 -6.66 -13.15 17.77
C PHE A 106 -5.99 -14.06 18.80
N GLY A 107 -6.02 -15.39 18.56
CA GLY A 107 -5.47 -16.35 19.51
C GLY A 107 -6.15 -16.38 20.88
N GLY A 108 -7.38 -15.83 21.00
CA GLY A 108 -8.12 -15.68 22.26
C GLY A 108 -7.78 -14.40 23.04
N GLU A 109 -6.90 -13.57 22.53
CA GLU A 109 -6.54 -12.28 23.11
C GLU A 109 -7.25 -11.13 22.40
N GLU A 110 -7.76 -10.17 23.17
CA GLU A 110 -8.33 -8.93 22.66
C GLU A 110 -7.21 -7.90 22.46
N LEU A 111 -7.08 -7.41 21.23
CA LEU A 111 -6.02 -6.49 20.82
C LEU A 111 -6.62 -5.21 20.27
N GLN A 112 -5.90 -4.09 20.44
CA GLN A 112 -6.30 -2.80 19.91
C GLN A 112 -5.13 -2.05 19.31
N VAL A 113 -5.24 -1.73 18.03
CA VAL A 113 -4.32 -0.84 17.28
C VAL A 113 -4.78 0.61 17.37
N ALA A 114 -3.88 1.53 17.07
CA ALA A 114 -4.19 2.96 17.12
C ALA A 114 -5.28 3.35 16.09
N ILE A 115 -6.22 4.20 16.53
CA ILE A 115 -7.21 4.83 15.66
C ILE A 115 -6.51 5.97 14.90
N ASN A 116 -6.37 5.82 13.59
CA ASN A 116 -5.79 6.83 12.70
C ASN A 116 -6.81 7.44 11.73
N GLU A 117 -8.07 6.97 11.77
CA GLU A 117 -9.22 7.56 11.08
C GLU A 117 -10.32 7.92 12.11
N PRO A 118 -10.16 9.04 12.88
CA PRO A 118 -11.08 9.37 13.99
C PRO A 118 -12.52 9.60 13.56
N LYS A 119 -12.76 10.12 12.34
CA LYS A 119 -14.12 10.37 11.82
C LYS A 119 -14.94 9.07 11.69
N ARG A 120 -14.28 7.95 11.48
CA ARG A 120 -14.91 6.63 11.31
C ARG A 120 -14.65 5.70 12.50
N ASP A 121 -13.92 6.18 13.51
CA ASP A 121 -13.51 5.38 14.65
C ASP A 121 -12.89 4.04 14.24
N ALA A 122 -11.90 4.10 13.35
CA ALA A 122 -11.29 2.93 12.72
C ALA A 122 -9.77 3.06 12.64
N ALA A 123 -9.10 1.90 12.62
CA ALA A 123 -7.69 1.80 12.27
C ALA A 123 -7.57 1.47 10.78
N LEU A 124 -6.99 2.38 10.00
CA LEU A 124 -6.94 2.34 8.56
C LEU A 124 -5.55 1.98 8.04
N HIS A 125 -5.44 1.05 7.09
CA HIS A 125 -4.28 0.77 6.24
C HIS A 125 -2.99 0.39 6.98
N GLY A 126 -3.12 -0.39 8.05
CA GLY A 126 -1.97 -1.04 8.68
C GLY A 126 -0.97 -0.11 9.35
N LEU A 127 0.27 -0.58 9.44
CA LEU A 127 1.34 0.08 10.20
C LEU A 127 2.48 0.58 9.28
N MET A 128 2.47 0.23 7.99
CA MET A 128 3.64 0.39 7.12
C MET A 128 3.60 1.61 6.21
N SER A 129 2.52 2.41 6.25
CA SER A 129 2.29 3.50 5.29
C SER A 129 3.31 4.65 5.37
N PHE A 130 4.07 4.78 6.47
CA PHE A 130 5.02 5.87 6.69
C PHE A 130 6.39 5.39 7.18
N VAL A 131 6.74 4.11 6.95
CA VAL A 131 8.04 3.57 7.31
C VAL A 131 8.90 3.34 6.07
N GLU A 132 10.20 3.64 6.17
CA GLU A 132 11.15 3.47 5.07
C GLU A 132 11.69 2.05 5.04
N TRP A 133 11.53 1.38 3.91
CA TRP A 133 12.04 0.04 3.64
C TRP A 133 13.49 0.11 3.16
N GLN A 134 14.25 -0.93 3.43
CA GLN A 134 15.67 -1.00 3.09
C GLN A 134 15.88 -1.72 1.75
N PRO A 135 16.73 -1.20 0.87
CA PRO A 135 17.04 -1.86 -0.39
C PRO A 135 17.94 -3.08 -0.16
N VAL A 136 17.54 -4.20 -0.73
CA VAL A 136 18.36 -5.43 -0.76
C VAL A 136 19.05 -5.59 -2.11
N ARG A 137 18.36 -5.20 -3.17
CA ARG A 137 18.86 -5.28 -4.54
C ARG A 137 18.23 -4.16 -5.37
N HIS A 138 19.05 -3.49 -6.17
CA HIS A 138 18.59 -2.55 -7.19
C HIS A 138 19.35 -2.82 -8.49
N ARG A 139 18.60 -3.07 -9.56
CA ARG A 139 19.08 -3.31 -10.93
C ARG A 139 18.40 -2.33 -11.87
N ALA A 140 18.81 -2.33 -13.14
CA ALA A 140 18.21 -1.46 -14.14
C ALA A 140 16.70 -1.70 -14.30
N ASP A 141 16.25 -2.94 -14.19
CA ASP A 141 14.89 -3.41 -14.44
C ASP A 141 14.12 -3.85 -13.20
N GLY A 142 14.70 -3.72 -12.01
CA GLY A 142 14.01 -4.16 -10.79
C GLY A 142 14.66 -3.71 -9.49
N VAL A 143 13.84 -3.58 -8.45
CA VAL A 143 14.26 -3.26 -7.08
C VAL A 143 13.60 -4.22 -6.09
N VAL A 144 14.37 -4.61 -5.08
CA VAL A 144 13.88 -5.40 -3.96
C VAL A 144 14.09 -4.62 -2.68
N LEU A 145 13.00 -4.42 -1.94
CA LEU A 145 12.99 -3.74 -0.65
C LEU A 145 12.52 -4.71 0.44
N GLU A 146 13.08 -4.57 1.65
CA GLU A 146 12.73 -5.38 2.81
C GLU A 146 12.44 -4.50 4.03
N TYR A 147 11.58 -5.00 4.91
CA TYR A 147 11.32 -4.43 6.23
C TYR A 147 11.02 -5.53 7.25
N LEU A 148 11.57 -5.36 8.45
CA LEU A 148 11.25 -6.21 9.59
C LEU A 148 10.32 -5.45 10.53
N LEU A 149 9.05 -5.84 10.59
CA LEU A 149 8.07 -5.29 11.51
C LEU A 149 8.30 -5.87 12.91
N PRO A 150 8.71 -5.03 13.88
CA PRO A 150 8.78 -5.45 15.27
C PRO A 150 7.37 -5.57 15.87
N PRO A 151 7.20 -6.30 16.99
CA PRO A 151 5.97 -6.27 17.76
C PRO A 151 5.62 -4.86 18.23
N ASP A 152 4.32 -4.55 18.22
CA ASP A 152 3.74 -3.30 18.75
C ASP A 152 2.57 -3.63 19.68
N TYR A 153 2.14 -2.68 20.51
CA TYR A 153 1.10 -2.89 21.53
C TYR A 153 -0.20 -3.51 20.98
N GLY A 154 -0.68 -3.03 19.86
CA GLY A 154 -1.90 -3.53 19.23
C GLY A 154 -1.65 -4.62 18.19
N TYR A 155 -0.39 -4.93 17.86
CA TYR A 155 0.00 -5.95 16.91
C TYR A 155 1.29 -6.64 17.39
N PRO A 156 1.22 -7.53 18.41
CA PRO A 156 2.38 -8.11 19.06
C PRO A 156 3.04 -9.25 18.25
N PHE A 157 3.07 -9.12 16.93
CA PHE A 157 3.59 -10.13 16.01
C PHE A 157 4.81 -9.60 15.27
N ARG A 158 5.73 -10.50 14.91
CA ARG A 158 6.96 -10.16 14.21
C ARG A 158 6.95 -10.73 12.80
N LEU A 159 6.87 -9.85 11.80
CA LEU A 159 6.83 -10.24 10.39
C LEU A 159 8.01 -9.65 9.62
N ALA A 160 8.60 -10.44 8.74
CA ALA A 160 9.58 -9.97 7.76
C ALA A 160 8.87 -9.81 6.39
N PHE A 161 8.93 -8.61 5.84
CA PHE A 161 8.37 -8.28 4.54
C PHE A 161 9.45 -8.12 3.49
N ARG A 162 9.16 -8.56 2.29
CA ARG A 162 9.99 -8.35 1.11
C ARG A 162 9.08 -8.05 -0.07
N ILE A 163 9.35 -6.97 -0.80
CA ILE A 163 8.67 -6.65 -2.04
C ILE A 163 9.69 -6.51 -3.18
N GLU A 164 9.36 -7.08 -4.32
CA GLU A 164 10.10 -6.92 -5.57
C GLU A 164 9.21 -6.19 -6.58
N TYR A 165 9.70 -5.08 -7.09
CA TYR A 165 9.19 -4.43 -8.29
C TYR A 165 10.10 -4.76 -9.46
N ALA A 166 9.49 -5.14 -10.57
CA ALA A 166 10.18 -5.38 -11.83
C ALA A 166 9.40 -4.74 -12.99
N VAL A 167 10.11 -4.22 -13.96
CA VAL A 167 9.55 -3.72 -15.22
C VAL A 167 10.08 -4.56 -16.38
N ASP A 168 9.21 -4.85 -17.33
CA ASP A 168 9.54 -5.46 -18.62
C ASP A 168 8.74 -4.76 -19.72
N ASP A 169 8.78 -5.27 -20.94
CA ASP A 169 8.07 -4.66 -22.07
C ASP A 169 6.55 -4.65 -21.90
N SER A 170 6.00 -5.48 -21.01
CA SER A 170 4.56 -5.56 -20.75
C SER A 170 4.08 -4.54 -19.71
N GLY A 171 4.92 -4.15 -18.74
CA GLY A 171 4.52 -3.22 -17.68
C GLY A 171 5.28 -3.38 -16.38
N VAL A 172 4.62 -3.08 -15.24
CA VAL A 172 5.15 -3.20 -13.88
C VAL A 172 4.55 -4.41 -13.19
N ARG A 173 5.41 -5.24 -12.60
CA ARG A 173 5.03 -6.36 -11.75
C ARG A 173 5.53 -6.14 -10.33
N SER A 174 4.66 -6.42 -9.37
CA SER A 174 4.96 -6.35 -7.94
C SER A 174 4.76 -7.73 -7.30
N THR A 175 5.74 -8.21 -6.55
CA THR A 175 5.64 -9.47 -5.80
C THR A 175 5.96 -9.19 -4.34
N LEU A 176 4.99 -9.40 -3.45
CA LEU A 176 5.14 -9.23 -2.00
C LEU A 176 5.19 -10.59 -1.31
N SER A 177 6.14 -10.75 -0.41
CA SER A 177 6.16 -11.85 0.54
C SER A 177 6.16 -11.34 1.98
N ALA A 178 5.40 -12.04 2.84
CA ALA A 178 5.32 -11.80 4.28
C ALA A 178 5.64 -13.10 5.01
N LYS A 179 6.72 -13.10 5.79
CA LYS A 179 7.14 -14.27 6.58
C LYS A 179 6.92 -13.99 8.05
N ASN A 180 6.26 -14.92 8.74
CA ASN A 180 6.21 -14.89 10.20
C ASN A 180 7.58 -15.35 10.78
N VAL A 181 8.26 -14.44 11.43
CA VAL A 181 9.56 -14.67 12.11
C VAL A 181 9.44 -14.58 13.63
N GLY A 182 8.22 -14.56 14.15
CA GLY A 182 7.90 -14.67 15.58
C GLY A 182 7.65 -16.13 15.99
N ASP A 183 7.33 -16.31 17.27
CA ASP A 183 7.15 -17.63 17.90
C ASP A 183 5.68 -18.08 17.91
N GLY A 184 4.72 -17.18 17.71
CA GLY A 184 3.28 -17.44 17.65
C GLY A 184 2.71 -17.22 16.23
N ALA A 185 1.48 -17.69 15.99
CA ALA A 185 0.74 -17.37 14.76
C ALA A 185 0.44 -15.87 14.68
N ALA A 186 0.41 -15.29 13.48
CA ALA A 186 0.16 -13.88 13.24
C ALA A 186 -0.96 -13.68 12.21
N PRO A 187 -1.94 -12.77 12.45
CA PRO A 187 -2.93 -12.38 11.46
C PRO A 187 -2.29 -11.45 10.42
N PHE A 188 -2.63 -11.62 9.15
CA PHE A 188 -2.02 -10.86 8.07
C PHE A 188 -3.00 -10.61 6.92
N GLY A 189 -2.88 -9.43 6.32
CA GLY A 189 -3.48 -9.05 5.06
C GLY A 189 -2.69 -7.92 4.41
N THR A 190 -2.82 -7.77 3.10
CA THR A 190 -2.12 -6.71 2.34
C THR A 190 -2.94 -6.16 1.21
N ALA A 191 -2.60 -4.94 0.79
CA ALA A 191 -3.08 -4.29 -0.42
C ALA A 191 -1.99 -3.40 -1.04
N ASN A 192 -2.28 -2.88 -2.24
CA ASN A 192 -1.54 -1.78 -2.85
C ASN A 192 -2.52 -0.68 -3.30
N HIS A 193 -2.20 0.57 -2.97
CA HIS A 193 -3.10 1.72 -3.12
C HIS A 193 -2.74 2.60 -4.33
N THR A 194 -2.39 1.99 -5.46
CA THR A 194 -2.01 2.72 -6.67
C THR A 194 -3.23 3.32 -7.36
N TYR A 195 -3.16 4.61 -7.68
CA TYR A 195 -4.16 5.30 -8.49
C TYR A 195 -3.71 5.34 -9.95
N LEU A 196 -4.57 4.91 -10.85
CA LEU A 196 -4.40 5.14 -12.29
C LEU A 196 -4.93 6.53 -12.65
N ALA A 197 -4.16 7.29 -13.44
CA ALA A 197 -4.56 8.60 -13.93
C ALA A 197 -5.72 8.48 -14.92
N ALA A 198 -6.61 9.48 -14.92
CA ALA A 198 -7.78 9.51 -15.80
C ALA A 198 -7.45 9.51 -17.30
N GLY A 199 -6.25 9.97 -17.69
CA GLY A 199 -5.90 10.18 -19.11
C GLY A 199 -6.66 11.33 -19.76
N GLY A 200 -7.28 12.16 -18.94
CA GLY A 200 -8.05 13.36 -19.23
C GLY A 200 -8.31 14.11 -17.92
N ASP A 201 -9.32 14.99 -17.89
CA ASP A 201 -9.59 15.79 -16.69
C ASP A 201 -10.16 14.95 -15.52
N ARG A 202 -11.00 13.96 -15.84
CA ARG A 202 -11.73 13.15 -14.86
C ARG A 202 -11.92 11.71 -15.33
N ILE A 203 -12.08 10.81 -14.37
CA ILE A 203 -12.31 9.37 -14.62
C ILE A 203 -13.69 9.06 -15.22
N ASP A 204 -14.60 10.01 -15.29
CA ASP A 204 -16.00 9.79 -15.76
C ASP A 204 -16.05 9.16 -17.15
N ASP A 205 -15.08 9.49 -18.02
CA ASP A 205 -14.99 8.99 -19.39
C ASP A 205 -14.23 7.68 -19.58
N ILE A 206 -13.59 7.18 -18.50
CA ILE A 206 -12.94 5.86 -18.54
C ILE A 206 -14.00 4.78 -18.79
N VAL A 207 -13.77 3.92 -19.78
CA VAL A 207 -14.51 2.67 -19.91
C VAL A 207 -13.87 1.64 -19.00
N PHE A 208 -14.61 1.24 -17.98
CA PHE A 208 -14.16 0.41 -16.88
C PHE A 208 -14.75 -0.99 -16.95
N GLU A 209 -13.95 -2.03 -16.69
CA GLU A 209 -14.39 -3.42 -16.55
C GLU A 209 -13.80 -3.99 -15.26
N LEU A 210 -14.67 -4.47 -14.36
CA LEU A 210 -14.33 -5.07 -13.08
C LEU A 210 -14.91 -6.49 -13.01
N PRO A 211 -14.07 -7.54 -12.98
CA PRO A 211 -14.53 -8.92 -13.06
C PRO A 211 -14.98 -9.47 -11.71
N ALA A 212 -15.91 -8.80 -11.02
CA ALA A 212 -16.39 -9.17 -9.70
C ALA A 212 -17.91 -9.38 -9.69
N ASP A 213 -18.38 -10.45 -9.03
CA ASP A 213 -19.82 -10.79 -8.96
C ASP A 213 -20.51 -10.21 -7.71
N THR A 214 -19.72 -9.77 -6.71
CA THR A 214 -20.25 -9.42 -5.39
C THR A 214 -19.52 -8.19 -4.86
N TYR A 215 -20.25 -7.30 -4.17
CA TYR A 215 -19.68 -6.17 -3.45
C TYR A 215 -20.02 -6.23 -1.96
N TYR A 216 -19.27 -5.47 -1.14
CA TYR A 216 -19.53 -5.32 0.29
C TYR A 216 -20.47 -4.15 0.54
N VAL A 217 -21.57 -4.42 1.25
CA VAL A 217 -22.45 -3.39 1.79
C VAL A 217 -21.83 -2.87 3.08
N VAL A 218 -21.76 -1.55 3.21
CA VAL A 218 -21.13 -0.89 4.36
C VAL A 218 -22.12 0.03 5.09
N ASN A 219 -21.84 0.31 6.37
CA ASN A 219 -22.54 1.33 7.14
C ASN A 219 -21.92 2.74 6.90
N ASP A 220 -22.43 3.76 7.59
CA ASP A 220 -21.96 5.15 7.49
C ASP A 220 -20.49 5.33 7.90
N ARG A 221 -19.90 4.37 8.60
CA ARG A 221 -18.48 4.34 8.96
C ARG A 221 -17.62 3.55 7.95
N LEU A 222 -18.21 3.12 6.83
CA LEU A 222 -17.60 2.28 5.81
C LEU A 222 -17.09 0.92 6.37
N ILE A 223 -17.75 0.42 7.39
CA ILE A 223 -17.51 -0.92 7.95
C ILE A 223 -18.48 -1.91 7.29
N PRO A 224 -18.00 -3.04 6.76
CA PRO A 224 -18.85 -4.05 6.14
C PRO A 224 -19.96 -4.57 7.07
N THR A 225 -21.17 -4.64 6.54
CA THR A 225 -22.36 -5.21 7.22
C THR A 225 -22.88 -6.45 6.52
N GLY A 226 -22.39 -6.73 5.31
CA GLY A 226 -22.77 -7.89 4.50
C GLY A 226 -22.24 -7.77 3.08
N THR A 227 -22.70 -8.66 2.22
CA THR A 227 -22.38 -8.66 0.79
C THR A 227 -23.65 -8.76 -0.05
N ALA A 228 -23.61 -8.22 -1.28
CA ALA A 228 -24.71 -8.32 -2.24
C ALA A 228 -24.18 -8.54 -3.67
N PRO A 229 -24.97 -9.13 -4.59
CA PRO A 229 -24.57 -9.27 -5.99
C PRO A 229 -24.53 -7.90 -6.67
N VAL A 230 -23.59 -7.74 -7.62
CA VAL A 230 -23.51 -6.51 -8.45
C VAL A 230 -24.54 -6.47 -9.56
N GLU A 231 -25.21 -7.58 -9.84
CA GLU A 231 -26.12 -7.72 -10.98
C GLU A 231 -27.25 -6.70 -10.95
N GLY A 232 -27.36 -5.92 -12.03
CA GLY A 232 -28.44 -4.96 -12.24
C GLY A 232 -28.36 -3.67 -11.43
N ILE A 233 -27.25 -3.41 -10.73
CA ILE A 233 -27.01 -2.17 -9.98
C ILE A 233 -25.90 -1.31 -10.63
N GLU A 234 -25.72 -0.11 -10.12
CA GLU A 234 -24.71 0.84 -10.61
C GLU A 234 -23.25 0.35 -10.48
N TYR A 235 -23.00 -0.67 -9.68
CA TYR A 235 -21.67 -1.28 -9.50
C TYR A 235 -21.43 -2.49 -10.43
N ASP A 236 -22.35 -2.80 -11.37
CA ASP A 236 -22.14 -3.87 -12.34
C ASP A 236 -21.25 -3.44 -13.50
N TYR A 237 -19.95 -3.63 -13.32
CA TYR A 237 -18.90 -3.41 -14.31
C TYR A 237 -18.34 -4.71 -14.90
N ARG A 238 -19.07 -5.81 -14.80
CA ARG A 238 -18.69 -7.12 -15.40
C ARG A 238 -18.64 -7.09 -16.93
N SER A 239 -19.26 -6.09 -17.52
CA SER A 239 -19.10 -5.71 -18.93
C SER A 239 -18.56 -4.29 -19.03
N PRO A 240 -17.69 -3.99 -20.01
CA PRO A 240 -17.10 -2.67 -20.15
C PRO A 240 -18.16 -1.58 -20.29
N ARG A 241 -18.09 -0.55 -19.44
CA ARG A 241 -18.94 0.65 -19.52
C ARG A 241 -18.26 1.86 -18.89
N ARG A 242 -18.68 3.07 -19.24
CA ARG A 242 -18.16 4.29 -18.62
C ARG A 242 -18.42 4.30 -17.13
N ILE A 243 -17.46 4.82 -16.35
CA ILE A 243 -17.65 5.07 -14.91
C ILE A 243 -18.77 6.06 -14.71
N GLY A 244 -18.80 7.13 -15.51
CA GLY A 244 -19.82 8.18 -15.39
C GLY A 244 -19.81 8.81 -14.01
N PRO A 245 -20.97 9.21 -13.46
CA PRO A 245 -21.09 9.84 -12.16
C PRO A 245 -21.07 8.84 -10.98
N THR A 246 -20.89 7.54 -11.21
CA THR A 246 -20.90 6.53 -10.15
C THR A 246 -19.77 6.79 -9.16
N GLU A 247 -20.13 6.96 -7.90
CA GLU A 247 -19.20 7.11 -6.77
C GLU A 247 -18.96 5.74 -6.11
N MET A 248 -17.70 5.41 -5.86
CA MET A 248 -17.30 4.15 -5.22
C MET A 248 -16.27 4.40 -4.14
N ASP A 249 -16.51 3.90 -2.94
CA ASP A 249 -15.54 3.54 -1.90
C ASP A 249 -15.96 2.15 -1.41
N THR A 250 -15.76 1.15 -2.27
CA THR A 250 -16.48 -0.13 -2.21
C THR A 250 -15.53 -1.28 -2.48
N ALA A 251 -15.58 -2.31 -1.60
CA ALA A 251 -14.86 -3.55 -1.81
C ALA A 251 -15.68 -4.56 -2.62
N PHE A 252 -15.01 -5.30 -3.47
CA PHE A 252 -15.57 -6.33 -4.35
C PHE A 252 -14.88 -7.67 -4.12
N THR A 253 -15.62 -8.76 -4.37
CA THR A 253 -15.13 -10.14 -4.25
C THR A 253 -15.79 -11.07 -5.26
N ARG A 254 -15.51 -12.38 -5.17
CA ARG A 254 -15.91 -13.38 -6.17
C ARG A 254 -15.43 -13.00 -7.57
N LEU A 255 -14.11 -12.77 -7.64
CA LEU A 255 -13.46 -12.34 -8.86
C LEU A 255 -13.49 -13.44 -9.91
N ARG A 256 -13.96 -13.09 -11.11
CA ARG A 256 -13.87 -13.94 -12.31
C ARG A 256 -12.44 -13.95 -12.79
N ARG A 257 -11.90 -15.14 -13.05
CA ARG A 257 -10.49 -15.32 -13.40
C ARG A 257 -10.34 -15.96 -14.76
N GLY A 258 -9.27 -15.57 -15.46
CA GLY A 258 -8.85 -16.22 -16.69
C GLY A 258 -8.29 -17.64 -16.48
N SER A 259 -7.96 -18.31 -17.55
CA SER A 259 -7.35 -19.66 -17.53
C SER A 259 -5.99 -19.70 -16.83
N ASP A 260 -5.28 -18.57 -16.79
CA ASP A 260 -4.01 -18.36 -16.05
C ASP A 260 -4.22 -18.17 -14.54
N GLY A 261 -5.48 -18.06 -14.12
CA GLY A 261 -5.86 -17.86 -12.71
C GLY A 261 -5.86 -16.40 -12.25
N ASN A 262 -5.52 -15.46 -13.11
CA ASN A 262 -5.54 -14.04 -12.81
C ASN A 262 -6.94 -13.45 -12.99
N ALA A 263 -7.30 -12.49 -12.12
CA ALA A 263 -8.39 -11.56 -12.40
C ALA A 263 -7.81 -10.28 -13.01
N VAL A 264 -8.50 -9.72 -14.00
CA VAL A 264 -8.02 -8.57 -14.76
C VAL A 264 -9.07 -7.47 -14.77
N VAL A 265 -8.70 -6.31 -14.24
CA VAL A 265 -9.49 -5.08 -14.30
C VAL A 265 -8.97 -4.23 -15.47
N ARG A 266 -9.89 -3.67 -16.28
CA ARG A 266 -9.53 -2.87 -17.45
C ARG A 266 -9.98 -1.43 -17.34
N PHE A 267 -9.13 -0.54 -17.83
CA PHE A 267 -9.33 0.91 -17.84
C PHE A 267 -9.03 1.42 -19.25
N ALA A 268 -10.04 1.54 -20.11
CA ALA A 268 -9.85 2.18 -21.41
C ALA A 268 -10.04 3.71 -21.22
N ARG A 269 -8.93 4.43 -21.31
CA ARG A 269 -8.85 5.87 -21.07
C ARG A 269 -9.31 6.67 -22.31
N PRO A 270 -9.77 7.91 -22.15
CA PRO A 270 -10.19 8.75 -23.29
C PRO A 270 -9.03 9.13 -24.24
N ASP A 271 -7.77 9.07 -23.78
CA ASP A 271 -6.59 9.31 -24.62
C ASP A 271 -6.18 8.11 -25.49
N GLY A 272 -7.00 7.05 -25.50
CA GLY A 272 -6.78 5.84 -26.31
C GLY A 272 -5.91 4.77 -25.67
N VAL A 273 -5.35 5.02 -24.48
CA VAL A 273 -4.57 4.02 -23.73
C VAL A 273 -5.51 3.08 -23.00
N THR A 274 -5.31 1.78 -23.13
CA THR A 274 -5.94 0.78 -22.27
C THR A 274 -4.94 0.24 -21.26
N ALA A 275 -5.18 0.52 -19.97
CA ALA A 275 -4.41 -0.04 -18.86
C ALA A 275 -5.15 -1.23 -18.25
N GLU A 276 -4.41 -2.19 -17.73
CA GLU A 276 -4.93 -3.31 -16.95
C GLU A 276 -4.22 -3.40 -15.60
N LEU A 277 -4.99 -3.68 -14.55
CA LEU A 277 -4.51 -4.27 -13.30
C LEU A 277 -4.82 -5.77 -13.36
N TRP A 278 -3.80 -6.61 -13.23
CA TRP A 278 -3.99 -8.04 -13.03
C TRP A 278 -3.55 -8.46 -11.63
N VAL A 279 -4.27 -9.41 -11.06
CA VAL A 279 -4.02 -9.92 -9.71
C VAL A 279 -4.07 -11.45 -9.70
N ASP A 280 -3.13 -12.09 -9.00
CA ASP A 280 -3.07 -13.53 -8.85
C ASP A 280 -4.17 -14.09 -7.92
N ARG A 281 -4.17 -15.40 -7.69
CA ARG A 281 -5.19 -16.09 -6.86
C ARG A 281 -5.15 -15.72 -5.40
N THR A 282 -4.08 -15.14 -4.91
CA THR A 282 -3.94 -14.74 -3.50
C THR A 282 -4.72 -13.46 -3.17
N HIS A 283 -5.01 -12.64 -4.18
CA HIS A 283 -5.84 -11.45 -4.06
C HIS A 283 -7.30 -11.79 -4.36
N GLY A 284 -8.08 -12.06 -3.31
CA GLY A 284 -9.50 -12.42 -3.41
C GLY A 284 -10.46 -11.23 -3.47
N TYR A 285 -9.94 -10.03 -3.24
CA TYR A 285 -10.72 -8.81 -3.04
C TYR A 285 -10.11 -7.64 -3.79
N LEU A 286 -10.96 -6.69 -4.20
CA LEU A 286 -10.57 -5.44 -4.83
C LEU A 286 -11.34 -4.29 -4.16
N GLN A 287 -10.65 -3.28 -3.60
CA GLN A 287 -11.30 -2.03 -3.21
C GLN A 287 -11.25 -1.08 -4.40
N VAL A 288 -12.37 -0.48 -4.75
CA VAL A 288 -12.46 0.58 -5.76
C VAL A 288 -12.77 1.89 -5.07
N TYR A 289 -11.97 2.91 -5.34
CA TYR A 289 -12.20 4.27 -4.86
C TYR A 289 -12.07 5.28 -6.01
N THR A 290 -13.13 6.04 -6.24
CA THR A 290 -13.28 6.99 -7.36
C THR A 290 -12.79 8.40 -7.03
N ASP A 291 -12.23 8.62 -5.83
CA ASP A 291 -11.61 9.88 -5.39
C ASP A 291 -12.54 11.10 -5.56
N ASP A 292 -13.77 10.96 -5.08
CA ASP A 292 -14.86 11.90 -5.33
C ASP A 292 -14.74 13.23 -4.58
N SER A 293 -13.86 13.31 -3.58
CA SER A 293 -13.59 14.54 -2.84
C SER A 293 -12.29 15.19 -3.32
N PRO A 294 -12.26 16.50 -3.56
CA PRO A 294 -11.01 17.18 -3.86
C PRO A 294 -10.07 17.12 -2.65
N SER A 295 -8.80 16.94 -2.90
CA SER A 295 -7.74 17.04 -1.91
C SER A 295 -6.92 18.32 -2.09
N THR A 296 -5.93 18.57 -1.25
CA THR A 296 -5.10 19.78 -1.35
C THR A 296 -4.17 19.74 -2.55
N ASP A 297 -3.84 18.55 -3.06
CA ASP A 297 -2.87 18.32 -4.13
C ASP A 297 -3.51 18.01 -5.49
N ARG A 298 -4.84 17.73 -5.55
CA ARG A 298 -5.51 17.37 -6.81
C ARG A 298 -7.01 17.61 -6.81
N PRO A 299 -7.62 17.80 -8.00
CA PRO A 299 -9.07 17.85 -8.14
C PRO A 299 -9.70 16.47 -7.85
N ALA A 300 -10.99 16.49 -7.49
CA ALA A 300 -11.77 15.25 -7.37
C ALA A 300 -11.81 14.48 -8.70
N ARG A 301 -11.73 13.15 -8.60
CA ARG A 301 -11.86 12.21 -9.73
C ARG A 301 -10.76 12.35 -10.79
N ALA A 302 -9.59 12.86 -10.40
CA ALA A 302 -8.41 12.93 -11.29
C ALA A 302 -7.79 11.56 -11.57
N GLY A 303 -8.08 10.58 -10.75
CA GLY A 303 -7.65 9.19 -10.89
C GLY A 303 -8.59 8.24 -10.17
N ILE A 304 -8.39 6.96 -10.41
CA ILE A 304 -9.12 5.87 -9.77
C ILE A 304 -8.13 4.88 -9.16
N THR A 305 -8.39 4.46 -7.92
CA THR A 305 -7.66 3.31 -7.37
C THR A 305 -8.51 2.05 -7.42
N VAL A 306 -7.85 0.95 -7.77
CA VAL A 306 -8.36 -0.40 -7.53
C VAL A 306 -7.28 -1.15 -6.78
N GLU A 307 -7.52 -1.35 -5.48
CA GLU A 307 -6.56 -1.97 -4.59
C GLU A 307 -6.67 -3.50 -4.66
N PRO A 308 -5.63 -4.21 -5.11
CA PRO A 308 -5.55 -5.65 -4.93
C PRO A 308 -5.42 -5.97 -3.44
N MET A 309 -6.42 -6.63 -2.85
CA MET A 309 -6.42 -7.00 -1.43
C MET A 309 -6.43 -8.51 -1.25
N THR A 310 -5.70 -9.00 -0.24
CA THR A 310 -5.67 -10.43 0.11
C THR A 310 -6.81 -10.83 1.05
N CYS A 311 -7.40 -9.89 1.77
CA CYS A 311 -8.54 -10.10 2.65
C CYS A 311 -9.54 -8.94 2.55
N ALA A 312 -10.75 -9.15 3.03
CA ALA A 312 -11.81 -8.15 3.04
C ALA A 312 -11.50 -6.97 3.98
N PRO A 313 -12.15 -5.79 3.79
CA PRO A 313 -12.21 -4.77 4.83
C PRO A 313 -12.72 -5.37 6.15
N ASN A 314 -12.15 -4.95 7.27
CA ASN A 314 -12.49 -5.43 8.63
C ASN A 314 -12.22 -6.93 8.86
N ALA A 315 -11.34 -7.56 8.05
CA ALA A 315 -11.06 -9.00 8.14
C ALA A 315 -10.48 -9.43 9.49
N PHE A 316 -9.78 -8.56 10.21
CA PHE A 316 -9.25 -8.85 11.55
C PHE A 316 -10.38 -9.11 12.58
N VAL A 317 -11.57 -8.56 12.34
CA VAL A 317 -12.77 -8.78 13.16
C VAL A 317 -13.61 -9.92 12.62
N THR A 318 -13.81 -9.97 11.30
CA THR A 318 -14.74 -10.90 10.66
C THR A 318 -14.14 -12.26 10.30
N GLY A 319 -12.80 -12.30 10.12
CA GLY A 319 -12.08 -13.47 9.62
C GLY A 319 -12.16 -13.64 8.09
N ASP A 320 -12.85 -12.75 7.37
CA ASP A 320 -13.11 -12.91 5.92
C ASP A 320 -11.83 -12.73 5.08
N GLY A 321 -11.27 -13.85 4.62
CA GLY A 321 -10.01 -13.89 3.89
C GLY A 321 -8.76 -13.61 4.74
N LEU A 322 -8.91 -13.48 6.07
CA LEU A 322 -7.77 -13.25 6.96
C LEU A 322 -6.75 -14.38 6.85
N ILE A 323 -5.50 -14.00 6.54
CA ILE A 323 -4.39 -14.95 6.49
C ILE A 323 -3.85 -15.13 7.92
N THR A 324 -3.65 -16.38 8.33
CA THR A 324 -2.96 -16.71 9.58
C THR A 324 -1.63 -17.35 9.23
N LEU A 325 -0.54 -16.65 9.52
CA LEU A 325 0.82 -17.15 9.31
C LEU A 325 1.32 -17.83 10.57
N ARG A 326 1.58 -19.13 10.50
CA ARG A 326 2.26 -19.86 11.58
C ARG A 326 3.74 -19.46 11.63
N PRO A 327 4.45 -19.72 12.75
CA PRO A 327 5.90 -19.50 12.83
C PRO A 327 6.64 -20.14 11.66
N GLY A 328 7.44 -19.33 10.95
CA GLY A 328 8.21 -19.74 9.76
C GLY A 328 7.42 -19.76 8.45
N GLU A 329 6.09 -19.67 8.46
CA GLU A 329 5.28 -19.62 7.23
C GLU A 329 5.47 -18.30 6.47
N THR A 330 5.37 -18.41 5.15
CA THR A 330 5.47 -17.27 4.22
C THR A 330 4.24 -17.24 3.32
N HIS A 331 3.58 -16.09 3.27
CA HIS A 331 2.63 -15.75 2.22
C HIS A 331 3.37 -15.07 1.06
N CYS A 332 2.95 -15.30 -0.18
CA CYS A 332 3.48 -14.61 -1.36
C CYS A 332 2.32 -14.32 -2.31
N GLY A 333 2.21 -13.07 -2.77
CA GLY A 333 1.20 -12.62 -3.72
C GLY A 333 1.80 -11.70 -4.77
N THR A 334 1.21 -11.73 -5.98
CA THR A 334 1.70 -10.97 -7.12
C THR A 334 0.56 -10.23 -7.81
N TRP A 335 0.82 -8.97 -8.18
CA TRP A 335 -0.06 -8.14 -9.01
C TRP A 335 0.78 -7.30 -9.96
N GLY A 336 0.14 -6.70 -10.93
CA GLY A 336 0.86 -5.82 -11.83
C GLY A 336 -0.04 -5.00 -12.73
N TYR A 337 0.58 -4.01 -13.35
CA TYR A 337 -0.04 -3.10 -14.30
C TYR A 337 0.59 -3.29 -15.66
N ARG A 338 -0.24 -3.29 -16.71
CA ARG A 338 0.23 -3.35 -18.10
C ARG A 338 -0.64 -2.47 -18.99
N ILE A 339 -0.12 -2.07 -20.14
CA ILE A 339 -0.87 -1.31 -21.13
C ILE A 339 -0.93 -2.05 -22.46
N PHE A 340 -2.02 -1.76 -23.16
CA PHE A 340 -2.22 -2.10 -24.57
C PHE A 340 -2.45 -0.80 -25.34
N SER A 341 -1.71 -0.60 -26.40
CA SER A 341 -1.84 0.54 -27.33
C SER A 341 -2.32 0.04 -28.68
#